data_3cb788ed0adf706a49adefdf87096e47
#
_entry.id   3cb788ed0adf706a49adefdf87096e47
#
_cell.length_a   1.000
_cell.length_b   1.000
_cell.length_c   1.000
_cell.angle_alpha   90.00
_cell.angle_beta   90.00
_cell.angle_gamma   90.00
#
_symmetry.space_group_name_H-M   'P 1'
#
loop_
_entity.id
_entity.type
_entity.pdbx_description
1 polymer ?
#
loop_
_entity_poly.entity_id
_entity_poly.type
_entity_poly.pdbx_seq_one_letter_code
_entity_poly.pdbx_strand_id
1 'polypeptide(L)'
;MVGRLLLLLAVLTTRQLAGAAAASSSSSKVVTRLPGFQGRLPFHLETGYVEVDEDNGTELFYYFIESEAGTEDAPFLLWLTGGDHCTVFSGLAFEIGPVKFVVEPYSGTIPRLEINPHSWTKVANILFVDTPVGAGFSFSRRPQGYHAGEVSTSLQLHEFLIKWIGDHPKFLSSPLYIGGDSYAGKIVPFIAQKISEGNEVGRRPLLNLKGYLVGNPATGERIDESSKVPFAHGFGIISDQLYETILGHCQGQDYKNPTSVLCAKALGTFHSLLSEVMLAHILREKCVFSSAGPHAETGDSAGAGRKILSEEAAGIKMGSRLKHPPVRPPLDCINYAHYLSYFWANDERTRDALGVRDGTVDEWVRCQDGGVPYTRDIASSIKYHRNVTANGYRALVYSGDHDSVVPHLGTQAWVRSLGFPVARDWRAWHLHGQSAGFTVAYSNNMTFATVKGGGHTAPEYEPERCFAMFSRWIVNQPL
;
A
#
# COMPACT_ATOMS: atom_id res chain seq x y z
N MET A 1 -11.00 49.31 75.54
CA MET A 1 -10.37 48.01 75.50
C MET A 1 -10.30 47.63 74.01
N VAL A 2 -9.09 47.52 73.51
CA VAL A 2 -8.74 47.48 72.08
C VAL A 2 -8.67 46.02 71.66
N GLY A 3 -9.49 45.58 70.70
CA GLY A 3 -9.41 44.26 70.06
C GLY A 3 -8.75 44.38 68.68
N ARG A 4 -7.54 43.83 68.53
CA ARG A 4 -6.79 43.81 67.30
C ARG A 4 -7.37 42.78 66.37
N LEU A 5 -7.76 43.23 65.18
CA LEU A 5 -8.15 42.38 64.03
C LEU A 5 -6.87 41.99 63.26
N LEU A 6 -6.53 40.72 63.24
CA LEU A 6 -5.45 40.14 62.42
C LEU A 6 -6.00 39.76 61.02
N LEU A 7 -5.59 40.53 60.01
CA LEU A 7 -5.80 40.12 58.59
C LEU A 7 -4.73 39.10 58.21
N LEU A 8 -5.19 37.87 57.90
CA LEU A 8 -4.39 36.85 57.22
C LEU A 8 -4.50 37.04 55.71
N LEU A 9 -3.44 37.53 55.07
CA LEU A 9 -3.27 37.54 53.62
C LEU A 9 -2.87 36.09 53.19
N ALA A 10 -3.80 35.40 52.55
CA ALA A 10 -3.49 34.16 51.83
C ALA A 10 -2.92 34.50 50.44
N VAL A 11 -1.62 34.31 50.26
CA VAL A 11 -0.95 34.40 48.96
C VAL A 11 -1.22 33.10 48.21
N LEU A 12 -2.15 33.12 47.26
CA LEU A 12 -2.37 32.04 46.29
C LEU A 12 -1.25 32.10 45.23
N THR A 13 -0.25 31.26 45.39
CA THR A 13 0.72 30.98 44.33
C THR A 13 0.08 30.07 43.29
N THR A 14 -0.40 30.64 42.22
CA THR A 14 -0.75 29.88 40.99
C THR A 14 0.53 29.31 40.39
N ARG A 15 0.80 28.05 40.63
CA ARG A 15 1.76 27.28 39.80
C ARG A 15 1.14 27.12 38.41
N GLN A 16 1.58 27.92 37.45
CA GLN A 16 1.45 27.62 36.06
C GLN A 16 2.25 26.33 35.81
N LEU A 17 1.53 25.21 35.61
CA LEU A 17 2.06 24.03 34.97
C LEU A 17 2.29 24.41 33.50
N ALA A 18 3.48 24.86 33.18
CA ALA A 18 3.98 24.83 31.82
C ALA A 18 4.12 23.37 31.48
N GLY A 19 3.14 22.82 30.79
CA GLY A 19 3.28 21.56 30.07
C GLY A 19 4.42 21.72 29.08
N ALA A 20 5.58 21.16 29.39
CA ALA A 20 6.61 20.94 28.39
C ALA A 20 5.98 20.03 27.37
N ALA A 21 5.60 20.57 26.21
CA ALA A 21 5.37 19.77 25.04
C ALA A 21 6.64 18.96 24.83
N ALA A 22 6.57 17.65 25.02
CA ALA A 22 7.66 16.76 24.66
C ALA A 22 7.95 17.03 23.18
N ALA A 23 9.15 17.52 22.89
CA ALA A 23 9.59 17.70 21.51
C ALA A 23 9.48 16.35 20.84
N SER A 24 8.58 16.24 19.85
CA SER A 24 8.47 15.08 18.96
C SER A 24 9.87 14.81 18.42
N SER A 25 10.42 13.62 18.68
CA SER A 25 11.74 13.23 18.20
C SER A 25 11.65 12.73 16.75
N SER A 26 10.90 13.41 15.89
CA SER A 26 10.92 13.09 14.46
C SER A 26 12.29 13.46 13.90
N SER A 27 12.99 12.46 13.37
CA SER A 27 14.26 12.68 12.68
C SER A 27 14.00 12.66 11.19
N SER A 28 13.93 13.81 10.53
CA SER A 28 13.77 13.90 9.09
C SER A 28 15.09 14.26 8.40
N LYS A 29 15.22 13.85 7.14
CA LYS A 29 16.37 14.10 6.29
C LYS A 29 15.92 14.44 4.88
N VAL A 30 16.34 15.62 4.37
CA VAL A 30 16.16 15.96 2.96
C VAL A 30 17.21 15.23 2.12
N VAL A 31 16.75 14.44 1.18
CA VAL A 31 17.57 13.61 0.28
C VAL A 31 17.70 14.33 -1.06
N THR A 32 18.89 14.82 -1.37
CA THR A 32 19.15 15.52 -2.62
C THR A 32 19.80 14.67 -3.71
N ARG A 33 20.27 13.48 -3.34
CA ARG A 33 20.86 12.48 -4.24
C ARG A 33 20.49 11.09 -3.75
N LEU A 34 20.14 10.22 -4.69
CA LEU A 34 19.95 8.79 -4.42
C LEU A 34 21.05 7.98 -5.10
N PRO A 35 21.66 7.00 -4.43
CA PRO A 35 22.54 6.06 -5.07
C PRO A 35 21.84 5.36 -6.25
N GLY A 36 22.54 5.20 -7.36
CA GLY A 36 21.97 4.67 -8.60
C GLY A 36 21.25 5.73 -9.47
N PHE A 37 20.89 6.90 -8.94
CA PHE A 37 20.33 8.00 -9.71
C PHE A 37 21.42 8.97 -10.18
N GLN A 38 21.38 9.38 -11.44
CA GLN A 38 22.39 10.27 -12.01
C GLN A 38 22.11 11.74 -11.62
N GLY A 39 23.01 12.34 -10.85
CA GLY A 39 22.94 13.74 -10.48
C GLY A 39 22.11 14.01 -9.23
N ARG A 40 21.55 15.23 -9.12
CA ARG A 40 20.63 15.63 -8.06
C ARG A 40 19.22 15.24 -8.43
N LEU A 41 18.42 14.90 -7.42
CA LEU A 41 16.97 14.67 -7.64
C LEU A 41 16.31 15.97 -8.12
N PRO A 42 15.48 15.91 -9.17
CA PRO A 42 14.75 17.09 -9.66
C PRO A 42 13.48 17.42 -8.87
N PHE A 43 13.21 16.68 -7.79
CA PHE A 43 12.07 16.83 -6.89
C PHE A 43 12.54 16.84 -5.42
N HIS A 44 11.72 17.37 -4.54
CA HIS A 44 11.97 17.29 -3.09
C HIS A 44 11.64 15.90 -2.57
N LEU A 45 12.62 15.26 -1.94
CA LEU A 45 12.44 14.02 -1.20
C LEU A 45 12.89 14.23 0.24
N GLU A 46 12.01 13.91 1.17
CA GLU A 46 12.31 13.82 2.59
C GLU A 46 12.05 12.40 3.08
N THR A 47 12.91 11.89 3.95
CA THR A 47 12.76 10.61 4.61
C THR A 47 12.93 10.78 6.10
N GLY A 48 12.38 9.87 6.89
CA GLY A 48 12.53 9.95 8.34
C GLY A 48 11.71 8.92 9.07
N TYR A 49 11.64 9.10 10.38
CA TYR A 49 10.90 8.24 11.30
C TYR A 49 9.94 9.06 12.12
N VAL A 50 8.74 8.50 12.35
CA VAL A 50 7.77 9.01 13.31
C VAL A 50 7.46 7.93 14.33
N GLU A 51 7.64 8.23 15.62
CA GLU A 51 7.31 7.32 16.71
C GLU A 51 5.79 7.27 16.91
N VAL A 52 5.21 6.07 16.84
CA VAL A 52 3.76 5.82 16.91
C VAL A 52 3.34 5.03 18.15
N ASP A 53 4.30 4.47 18.88
CA ASP A 53 4.10 3.73 20.13
C ASP A 53 5.34 3.93 21.01
N GLU A 54 5.23 4.85 21.97
CA GLU A 54 6.32 5.22 22.90
C GLU A 54 6.66 4.07 23.86
N ASP A 55 5.66 3.28 24.28
CA ASP A 55 5.87 2.16 25.21
C ASP A 55 6.78 1.09 24.62
N ASN A 56 6.64 0.81 23.34
CA ASN A 56 7.43 -0.19 22.62
C ASN A 56 8.58 0.42 21.81
N GLY A 57 8.64 1.75 21.68
CA GLY A 57 9.59 2.46 20.84
C GLY A 57 9.39 2.07 19.37
N THR A 58 8.12 2.04 18.91
CA THR A 58 7.78 1.72 17.53
C THR A 58 7.83 2.96 16.67
N GLU A 59 8.64 2.90 15.63
CA GLU A 59 8.84 4.00 14.68
C GLU A 59 8.54 3.54 13.27
N LEU A 60 7.70 4.30 12.55
CA LEU A 60 7.39 4.07 11.14
C LEU A 60 8.27 4.94 10.26
N PHE A 61 8.89 4.32 9.27
CA PHE A 61 9.70 5.00 8.27
C PHE A 61 8.84 5.55 7.15
N TYR A 62 9.20 6.72 6.62
CA TYR A 62 8.47 7.34 5.53
C TYR A 62 9.39 7.90 4.44
N TYR A 63 8.81 8.01 3.25
CA TYR A 63 9.32 8.80 2.14
C TYR A 63 8.27 9.85 1.79
N PHE A 64 8.63 11.10 1.85
CA PHE A 64 7.74 12.20 1.48
C PHE A 64 8.28 12.91 0.24
N ILE A 65 7.41 13.08 -0.77
CA ILE A 65 7.74 13.78 -1.99
C ILE A 65 6.74 14.90 -2.21
N GLU A 66 7.27 16.14 -2.31
CA GLU A 66 6.45 17.30 -2.64
C GLU A 66 5.99 17.25 -4.10
N SER A 67 4.80 17.77 -4.35
CA SER A 67 4.25 17.87 -5.70
C SER A 67 5.13 18.70 -6.63
N GLU A 68 5.40 18.15 -7.81
CA GLU A 68 6.10 18.87 -8.89
C GLU A 68 5.26 20.04 -9.45
N ALA A 69 3.94 20.08 -9.20
CA ALA A 69 3.07 21.19 -9.60
C ALA A 69 3.39 22.50 -8.87
N GLY A 70 4.06 22.46 -7.73
CA GLY A 70 4.53 23.64 -6.99
C GLY A 70 3.41 24.56 -6.47
N THR A 71 2.16 24.07 -6.34
CA THR A 71 1.02 24.85 -5.86
C THR A 71 0.82 24.63 -4.36
N GLU A 72 0.53 25.72 -3.62
CA GLU A 72 0.28 25.65 -2.18
C GLU A 72 -0.93 24.73 -1.84
N ASP A 73 -1.92 24.66 -2.73
CA ASP A 73 -3.14 23.85 -2.57
C ASP A 73 -3.03 22.45 -3.19
N ALA A 74 -1.82 21.98 -3.51
CA ALA A 74 -1.64 20.64 -4.07
C ALA A 74 -2.24 19.58 -3.13
N PRO A 75 -3.01 18.61 -3.66
CA PRO A 75 -3.54 17.51 -2.86
C PRO A 75 -2.43 16.77 -2.12
N PHE A 76 -2.75 16.28 -0.93
CA PHE A 76 -1.87 15.47 -0.11
C PHE A 76 -2.38 14.04 -0.06
N LEU A 77 -1.58 13.09 -0.49
CA LEU A 77 -1.91 11.67 -0.54
C LEU A 77 -1.02 10.90 0.44
N LEU A 78 -1.61 10.22 1.43
CA LEU A 78 -0.96 9.13 2.12
C LEU A 78 -1.15 7.86 1.29
N TRP A 79 -0.06 7.24 0.86
CA TRP A 79 -0.09 5.98 0.08
C TRP A 79 0.38 4.80 0.91
N LEU A 80 -0.37 3.72 0.83
CA LEU A 80 -0.11 2.43 1.47
C LEU A 80 -0.02 1.35 0.40
N THR A 81 0.92 0.45 0.53
CA THR A 81 1.07 -0.66 -0.43
C THR A 81 0.34 -1.91 0.06
N GLY A 82 -0.01 -2.79 -0.88
CA GLY A 82 -0.60 -4.09 -0.61
C GLY A 82 0.35 -5.07 0.05
N GLY A 83 -0.21 -6.22 0.50
CA GLY A 83 0.48 -7.18 1.35
C GLY A 83 0.43 -6.77 2.83
N ASP A 84 0.40 -7.74 3.73
CA ASP A 84 0.28 -7.46 5.17
C ASP A 84 1.61 -7.03 5.83
N HIS A 85 2.75 -7.23 5.16
CA HIS A 85 4.08 -6.75 5.59
C HIS A 85 4.97 -6.40 4.38
N CYS A 86 4.40 -5.87 3.31
CA CYS A 86 5.20 -5.35 2.20
C CYS A 86 5.55 -3.88 2.42
N THR A 87 6.77 -3.50 2.03
CA THR A 87 7.23 -2.12 2.10
C THR A 87 6.50 -1.23 1.11
N VAL A 88 6.18 -0.02 1.52
CA VAL A 88 5.62 1.04 0.66
C VAL A 88 6.58 1.46 -0.46
N PHE A 89 7.84 1.04 -0.39
CA PHE A 89 8.80 1.25 -1.47
C PHE A 89 8.30 0.67 -2.82
N SER A 90 7.40 -0.32 -2.77
CA SER A 90 6.69 -0.80 -3.97
C SER A 90 5.93 0.34 -4.65
N GLY A 91 5.11 1.09 -3.92
CA GLY A 91 4.41 2.28 -4.42
C GLY A 91 5.36 3.35 -4.93
N LEU A 92 6.50 3.55 -4.22
CA LEU A 92 7.49 4.57 -4.57
C LEU A 92 8.25 4.28 -5.88
N ALA A 93 8.66 3.01 -6.13
CA ALA A 93 9.63 2.67 -7.17
C ALA A 93 9.08 1.78 -8.29
N PHE A 94 7.86 1.24 -8.14
CA PHE A 94 7.26 0.36 -9.16
C PHE A 94 5.93 0.91 -9.67
N GLU A 95 5.17 1.66 -8.84
CA GLU A 95 3.79 2.04 -9.13
C GLU A 95 3.66 3.53 -9.47
N ILE A 96 3.65 4.40 -8.46
CA ILE A 96 3.19 5.80 -8.58
C ILE A 96 4.25 6.86 -8.24
N GLY A 97 5.39 6.46 -7.68
CA GLY A 97 6.44 7.39 -7.27
C GLY A 97 7.29 7.90 -8.43
N PRO A 98 8.21 8.85 -8.15
CA PRO A 98 8.92 9.59 -9.17
C PRO A 98 10.13 8.87 -9.76
N VAL A 99 10.56 7.75 -9.18
CA VAL A 99 11.69 6.95 -9.66
C VAL A 99 11.30 5.52 -9.97
N LYS A 100 12.01 4.90 -10.88
CA LYS A 100 11.92 3.47 -11.19
C LYS A 100 13.30 2.90 -11.47
N PHE A 101 13.44 1.57 -11.32
CA PHE A 101 14.67 0.88 -11.67
C PHE A 101 14.84 0.77 -13.19
N VAL A 102 16.06 0.99 -13.66
CA VAL A 102 16.46 0.61 -15.01
C VAL A 102 16.61 -0.92 -15.03
N VAL A 103 15.79 -1.60 -15.84
CA VAL A 103 15.82 -3.04 -15.96
C VAL A 103 17.00 -3.45 -16.85
N GLU A 104 18.07 -3.89 -16.20
CA GLU A 104 19.30 -4.38 -16.85
C GLU A 104 19.89 -5.52 -16.02
N PRO A 105 20.73 -6.40 -16.62
CA PRO A 105 21.36 -7.49 -15.88
C PRO A 105 22.11 -6.98 -14.66
N TYR A 106 21.79 -7.52 -13.47
CA TYR A 106 22.50 -7.15 -12.24
C TYR A 106 23.97 -7.55 -12.33
N SER A 107 24.85 -6.58 -12.16
CA SER A 107 26.31 -6.72 -12.31
C SER A 107 27.06 -6.75 -10.98
N GLY A 108 26.36 -6.78 -9.83
CA GLY A 108 26.96 -6.66 -8.51
C GLY A 108 27.25 -5.20 -8.07
N THR A 109 26.89 -4.22 -8.90
CA THR A 109 26.97 -2.79 -8.56
C THR A 109 25.61 -2.29 -8.14
N ILE A 110 25.54 -1.06 -7.59
CA ILE A 110 24.26 -0.49 -7.18
C ILE A 110 23.32 -0.35 -8.39
N PRO A 111 22.07 -0.87 -8.29
CA PRO A 111 21.10 -0.75 -9.37
C PRO A 111 20.80 0.69 -9.75
N ARG A 112 20.67 0.96 -11.05
CA ARG A 112 20.40 2.29 -11.56
C ARG A 112 18.94 2.66 -11.44
N LEU A 113 18.71 3.95 -11.18
CA LEU A 113 17.38 4.57 -11.12
C LEU A 113 17.22 5.59 -12.23
N GLU A 114 16.00 5.74 -12.74
CA GLU A 114 15.58 6.76 -13.68
C GLU A 114 14.25 7.40 -13.25
N ILE A 115 13.89 8.53 -13.89
CA ILE A 115 12.61 9.20 -13.61
C ILE A 115 11.44 8.39 -14.17
N ASN A 116 10.37 8.29 -13.36
CA ASN A 116 9.07 7.78 -13.81
C ASN A 116 8.27 8.94 -14.47
N PRO A 117 8.05 8.92 -15.81
CA PRO A 117 7.33 9.98 -16.49
C PRO A 117 5.84 10.07 -16.12
N HIS A 118 5.28 9.03 -15.49
CA HIS A 118 3.87 8.93 -15.09
C HIS A 118 3.68 8.96 -13.58
N SER A 119 4.65 9.54 -12.84
CA SER A 119 4.52 9.68 -11.40
C SER A 119 3.33 10.54 -10.99
N TRP A 120 2.63 10.11 -9.94
CA TRP A 120 1.53 10.88 -9.36
C TRP A 120 2.01 12.10 -8.58
N THR A 121 3.31 12.16 -8.24
CA THR A 121 3.94 13.34 -7.64
C THR A 121 3.88 14.59 -8.53
N LYS A 122 3.60 14.43 -9.80
CA LYS A 122 3.36 15.56 -10.72
C LYS A 122 2.15 16.40 -10.35
N VAL A 123 1.17 15.83 -9.61
CA VAL A 123 -0.09 16.51 -9.29
C VAL A 123 -0.46 16.44 -7.80
N ALA A 124 0.29 15.74 -6.97
CA ALA A 124 0.01 15.58 -5.54
C ALA A 124 1.29 15.50 -4.71
N ASN A 125 1.24 15.99 -3.48
CA ASN A 125 2.21 15.66 -2.44
C ASN A 125 1.95 14.23 -2.01
N ILE A 126 2.95 13.36 -1.94
CA ILE A 126 2.74 11.97 -1.58
C ILE A 126 3.64 11.56 -0.41
N LEU A 127 3.00 11.05 0.62
CA LEU A 127 3.62 10.47 1.80
C LEU A 127 3.47 8.95 1.74
N PHE A 128 4.57 8.26 1.51
CA PHE A 128 4.68 6.81 1.52
C PHE A 128 5.15 6.36 2.90
N VAL A 129 4.44 5.46 3.56
CA VAL A 129 4.77 5.01 4.93
C VAL A 129 4.96 3.50 4.96
N ASP A 130 6.14 3.05 5.39
CA ASP A 130 6.38 1.63 5.65
C ASP A 130 5.53 1.16 6.84
N THR A 131 4.53 0.36 6.57
CA THR A 131 3.55 -0.12 7.55
C THR A 131 3.04 -1.52 7.19
N PRO A 132 2.75 -2.38 8.17
CA PRO A 132 2.93 -2.22 9.62
C PRO A 132 4.41 -2.19 10.04
N VAL A 133 4.63 -2.07 11.35
CA VAL A 133 5.98 -2.23 11.94
C VAL A 133 6.61 -3.54 11.46
N GLY A 134 7.89 -3.49 11.06
CA GLY A 134 8.60 -4.63 10.46
C GLY A 134 8.52 -4.66 8.92
N ALA A 135 7.67 -3.85 8.29
CA ALA A 135 7.75 -3.63 6.85
C ALA A 135 8.85 -2.61 6.52
N GLY A 136 9.60 -2.85 5.45
CA GLY A 136 10.64 -1.95 4.97
C GLY A 136 11.67 -1.58 6.03
N PHE A 137 11.76 -0.28 6.36
CA PHE A 137 12.67 0.24 7.38
C PHE A 137 11.98 0.59 8.71
N SER A 138 10.68 0.33 8.86
CA SER A 138 9.95 0.51 10.11
C SER A 138 10.31 -0.55 11.14
N PHE A 139 10.49 -0.13 12.40
CA PHE A 139 10.98 -1.02 13.45
C PHE A 139 10.36 -0.73 14.82
N SER A 140 10.54 -1.64 15.76
CA SER A 140 10.27 -1.43 17.17
C SER A 140 11.50 -1.79 18.02
N ARG A 141 11.74 -1.04 19.11
CA ARG A 141 12.83 -1.33 20.04
C ARG A 141 12.54 -2.54 20.93
N ARG A 142 11.26 -2.88 21.11
CA ARG A 142 10.83 -4.02 21.90
C ARG A 142 10.13 -5.07 21.03
N PRO A 143 10.34 -6.37 21.28
CA PRO A 143 9.70 -7.44 20.50
C PRO A 143 8.17 -7.34 20.48
N GLN A 144 7.55 -6.87 21.56
CA GLN A 144 6.10 -6.72 21.69
C GLN A 144 5.52 -5.71 20.70
N GLY A 145 6.30 -4.68 20.33
CA GLY A 145 5.87 -3.68 19.35
C GLY A 145 5.73 -4.23 17.92
N TYR A 146 6.28 -5.42 17.62
CA TYR A 146 6.07 -6.08 16.33
C TYR A 146 4.73 -6.83 16.23
N HIS A 147 3.95 -6.93 17.32
CA HIS A 147 2.60 -7.48 17.26
C HIS A 147 1.64 -6.45 16.66
N ALA A 148 1.37 -6.58 15.40
CA ALA A 148 0.48 -5.70 14.66
C ALA A 148 -0.80 -6.41 14.20
N GLY A 149 -1.79 -5.64 13.78
CA GLY A 149 -3.03 -6.10 13.16
C GLY A 149 -3.63 -4.97 12.34
N GLU A 150 -4.71 -5.24 11.63
CA GLU A 150 -5.33 -4.23 10.76
C GLU A 150 -5.81 -3.01 11.55
N VAL A 151 -6.42 -3.23 12.71
CA VAL A 151 -6.93 -2.15 13.58
C VAL A 151 -5.76 -1.37 14.20
N SER A 152 -4.79 -2.05 14.82
CA SER A 152 -3.66 -1.37 15.47
C SER A 152 -2.81 -0.59 14.48
N THR A 153 -2.52 -1.17 13.31
CA THR A 153 -1.82 -0.50 12.19
C THR A 153 -2.54 0.76 11.75
N SER A 154 -3.85 0.70 11.60
CA SER A 154 -4.65 1.86 11.20
C SER A 154 -4.64 2.98 12.24
N LEU A 155 -4.67 2.63 13.53
CA LEU A 155 -4.57 3.61 14.61
C LEU A 155 -3.16 4.23 14.70
N GLN A 156 -2.12 3.44 14.50
CA GLN A 156 -0.74 3.94 14.41
C GLN A 156 -0.56 4.89 13.21
N LEU A 157 -1.17 4.59 12.06
CA LEU A 157 -1.14 5.50 10.89
C LEU A 157 -1.90 6.80 11.13
N HIS A 158 -3.00 6.76 11.87
CA HIS A 158 -3.71 8.00 12.27
C HIS A 158 -2.83 8.84 13.21
N GLU A 159 -2.18 8.21 14.19
CA GLU A 159 -1.23 8.89 15.10
C GLU A 159 -0.03 9.44 14.31
N PHE A 160 0.52 8.65 13.38
CA PHE A 160 1.57 9.06 12.46
C PHE A 160 1.21 10.36 11.72
N LEU A 161 0.03 10.41 11.09
CA LEU A 161 -0.43 11.58 10.35
C LEU A 161 -0.56 12.82 11.24
N ILE A 162 -1.09 12.67 12.46
CA ILE A 162 -1.23 13.76 13.41
C ILE A 162 0.15 14.34 13.77
N LYS A 163 1.12 13.48 14.10
CA LYS A 163 2.47 13.89 14.46
C LYS A 163 3.20 14.50 13.25
N TRP A 164 3.14 13.83 12.10
CA TRP A 164 3.80 14.28 10.87
C TRP A 164 3.28 15.65 10.40
N ILE A 165 1.96 15.86 10.35
CA ILE A 165 1.34 17.15 10.00
C ILE A 165 1.68 18.22 11.06
N GLY A 166 1.78 17.85 12.34
CA GLY A 166 2.22 18.74 13.42
C GLY A 166 3.63 19.29 13.16
N ASP A 167 4.53 18.45 12.68
CA ASP A 167 5.90 18.83 12.30
C ASP A 167 5.97 19.55 10.94
N HIS A 168 4.95 19.38 10.08
CA HIS A 168 4.85 19.94 8.73
C HIS A 168 3.58 20.79 8.55
N PRO A 169 3.38 21.86 9.36
CA PRO A 169 2.11 22.60 9.42
C PRO A 169 1.71 23.27 8.10
N LYS A 170 2.62 23.44 7.15
CA LYS A 170 2.32 23.96 5.81
C LYS A 170 1.35 23.08 5.03
N PHE A 171 1.26 21.77 5.35
CA PHE A 171 0.35 20.83 4.69
C PHE A 171 -0.99 20.64 5.41
N LEU A 172 -1.22 21.33 6.53
CA LEU A 172 -2.46 21.18 7.32
C LEU A 172 -3.71 21.57 6.51
N SER A 173 -3.60 22.59 5.64
CA SER A 173 -4.69 23.03 4.77
C SER A 173 -4.85 22.20 3.49
N SER A 174 -3.85 21.42 3.10
CA SER A 174 -3.88 20.61 1.90
C SER A 174 -5.03 19.61 1.91
N PRO A 175 -5.77 19.44 0.78
CA PRO A 175 -6.80 18.42 0.66
C PRO A 175 -6.21 17.02 0.86
N LEU A 176 -6.52 16.36 1.97
CA LEU A 176 -5.98 15.05 2.34
C LEU A 176 -6.78 13.91 1.70
N TYR A 177 -6.07 12.98 1.12
CA TYR A 177 -6.58 11.71 0.62
C TYR A 177 -5.77 10.55 1.19
N ILE A 178 -6.43 9.42 1.44
CA ILE A 178 -5.78 8.17 1.85
C ILE A 178 -5.87 7.21 0.67
N GLY A 179 -4.77 6.63 0.26
CA GLY A 179 -4.75 5.73 -0.89
C GLY A 179 -3.95 4.46 -0.63
N GLY A 180 -4.16 3.47 -1.47
CA GLY A 180 -3.41 2.23 -1.47
C GLY A 180 -4.01 1.19 -2.40
N ASP A 181 -3.37 0.04 -2.51
CA ASP A 181 -3.81 -1.04 -3.37
C ASP A 181 -3.88 -2.39 -2.65
N SER A 182 -4.50 -3.38 -3.30
CA SER A 182 -4.53 -4.77 -2.83
C SER A 182 -5.03 -4.89 -1.38
N TYR A 183 -4.19 -5.43 -0.48
CA TYR A 183 -4.52 -5.59 0.94
C TYR A 183 -4.84 -4.25 1.63
N ALA A 184 -4.27 -3.13 1.17
CA ALA A 184 -4.59 -1.80 1.69
C ALA A 184 -6.08 -1.45 1.53
N GLY A 185 -6.83 -2.10 0.64
CA GLY A 185 -8.28 -2.00 0.52
C GLY A 185 -9.05 -2.34 1.79
N LYS A 186 -8.45 -3.08 2.74
CA LYS A 186 -9.03 -3.34 4.06
C LYS A 186 -8.81 -2.19 5.04
N ILE A 187 -7.65 -1.54 5.00
CA ILE A 187 -7.23 -0.56 6.00
C ILE A 187 -7.50 0.89 5.58
N VAL A 188 -7.37 1.23 4.31
CA VAL A 188 -7.59 2.60 3.79
C VAL A 188 -8.96 3.18 4.18
N PRO A 189 -10.11 2.51 3.94
CA PRO A 189 -11.40 3.06 4.32
C PRO A 189 -11.59 3.12 5.84
N PHE A 190 -10.96 2.23 6.60
CA PHE A 190 -10.98 2.28 8.06
C PHE A 190 -10.19 3.48 8.59
N ILE A 191 -8.99 3.77 8.05
CA ILE A 191 -8.22 4.96 8.42
C ILE A 191 -9.01 6.24 8.08
N ALA A 192 -9.60 6.31 6.89
CA ALA A 192 -10.43 7.45 6.49
C ALA A 192 -11.60 7.66 7.47
N GLN A 193 -12.26 6.59 7.92
CA GLN A 193 -13.29 6.68 8.96
C GLN A 193 -12.72 7.19 10.29
N LYS A 194 -11.55 6.69 10.73
CA LYS A 194 -10.93 7.13 11.99
C LYS A 194 -10.52 8.60 11.96
N ILE A 195 -10.07 9.10 10.83
CA ILE A 195 -9.79 10.53 10.64
C ILE A 195 -11.10 11.34 10.72
N SER A 196 -12.18 10.90 10.06
CA SER A 196 -13.49 11.55 10.15
C SER A 196 -13.99 11.61 11.60
N GLU A 197 -13.99 10.49 12.30
CA GLU A 197 -14.38 10.39 13.72
C GLU A 197 -13.51 11.31 14.61
N GLY A 198 -12.18 11.34 14.38
CA GLY A 198 -11.25 12.22 15.10
C GLY A 198 -11.56 13.69 14.89
N ASN A 199 -11.87 14.10 13.66
CA ASN A 199 -12.26 15.46 13.33
C ASN A 199 -13.59 15.86 14.01
N GLU A 200 -14.58 14.95 14.03
CA GLU A 200 -15.88 15.17 14.67
C GLU A 200 -15.77 15.42 16.18
N VAL A 201 -14.89 14.69 16.86
CA VAL A 201 -14.64 14.89 18.30
C VAL A 201 -13.63 16.02 18.59
N GLY A 202 -13.15 16.72 17.56
CA GLY A 202 -12.25 17.86 17.70
C GLY A 202 -10.80 17.50 18.01
N ARG A 203 -10.33 16.29 17.69
CA ARG A 203 -8.93 15.88 17.85
C ARG A 203 -8.03 16.77 17.00
N ARG A 204 -7.00 17.35 17.59
CA ARG A 204 -6.11 18.31 16.94
C ARG A 204 -4.79 17.63 16.51
N PRO A 205 -4.20 18.07 15.36
CA PRO A 205 -4.75 18.99 14.37
C PRO A 205 -5.94 18.36 13.59
N LEU A 206 -6.91 19.18 13.16
CA LEU A 206 -7.97 18.70 12.29
C LEU A 206 -7.39 18.40 10.91
N LEU A 207 -7.50 17.16 10.47
CA LEU A 207 -7.00 16.73 9.16
C LEU A 207 -8.02 17.05 8.06
N ASN A 208 -7.60 17.73 6.99
CA ASN A 208 -8.49 18.19 5.91
C ASN A 208 -8.87 17.04 4.95
N LEU A 209 -9.42 15.94 5.49
CA LEU A 209 -9.82 14.76 4.70
C LEU A 209 -10.85 15.13 3.63
N LYS A 210 -10.62 14.72 2.39
CA LYS A 210 -11.53 14.88 1.25
C LYS A 210 -12.01 13.56 0.68
N GLY A 211 -11.27 12.48 0.91
CA GLY A 211 -11.66 11.18 0.40
C GLY A 211 -10.54 10.16 0.46
N TYR A 212 -10.74 9.08 -0.27
CA TYR A 212 -9.77 7.98 -0.38
C TYR A 212 -9.80 7.33 -1.76
N LEU A 213 -8.76 6.56 -2.07
CA LEU A 213 -8.72 5.76 -3.29
C LEU A 213 -8.10 4.39 -3.04
N VAL A 214 -8.63 3.37 -3.71
CA VAL A 214 -8.15 1.99 -3.56
C VAL A 214 -8.08 1.28 -4.92
N GLY A 215 -6.94 0.66 -5.19
CA GLY A 215 -6.69 -0.11 -6.40
C GLY A 215 -6.76 -1.62 -6.14
N ASN A 216 -7.50 -2.37 -6.98
CA ASN A 216 -7.63 -3.82 -6.87
C ASN A 216 -7.84 -4.28 -5.40
N PRO A 217 -8.80 -3.68 -4.66
CA PRO A 217 -8.84 -3.74 -3.21
C PRO A 217 -9.42 -5.06 -2.70
N ALA A 218 -8.70 -5.73 -1.82
CA ALA A 218 -9.26 -6.79 -0.98
C ALA A 218 -10.22 -6.19 0.05
N THR A 219 -11.33 -6.88 0.31
CA THR A 219 -12.35 -6.45 1.29
C THR A 219 -12.43 -7.34 2.52
N GLY A 220 -11.91 -8.57 2.42
CA GLY A 220 -12.11 -9.64 3.40
C GLY A 220 -13.41 -10.41 3.22
N GLU A 221 -14.26 -10.01 2.28
CA GLU A 221 -15.51 -10.71 1.97
C GLU A 221 -15.29 -11.94 1.10
N ARG A 222 -16.24 -12.87 1.16
CA ARG A 222 -16.21 -14.11 0.34
C ARG A 222 -16.16 -13.82 -1.16
N ILE A 223 -16.62 -12.65 -1.60
CA ILE A 223 -16.59 -12.22 -2.99
C ILE A 223 -15.17 -12.08 -3.53
N ASP A 224 -14.20 -11.76 -2.69
CA ASP A 224 -12.79 -11.64 -3.09
C ASP A 224 -12.29 -12.98 -3.69
N GLU A 225 -12.72 -14.11 -3.11
CA GLU A 225 -12.35 -15.44 -3.61
C GLU A 225 -13.32 -15.98 -4.67
N SER A 226 -14.64 -15.85 -4.44
CA SER A 226 -15.62 -16.45 -5.36
C SER A 226 -15.64 -15.79 -6.74
N SER A 227 -15.24 -14.52 -6.84
CA SER A 227 -15.16 -13.79 -8.12
C SER A 227 -14.04 -14.29 -9.05
N LYS A 228 -13.04 -14.99 -8.52
CA LYS A 228 -11.94 -15.57 -9.32
C LYS A 228 -12.44 -16.63 -10.29
N VAL A 229 -13.48 -17.36 -9.93
CA VAL A 229 -14.04 -18.45 -10.76
C VAL A 229 -14.70 -17.90 -12.03
N PRO A 230 -15.68 -16.98 -11.99
CA PRO A 230 -16.24 -16.39 -13.21
C PRO A 230 -15.19 -15.56 -14.00
N PHE A 231 -14.21 -14.96 -13.35
CA PHE A 231 -13.11 -14.29 -14.03
C PHE A 231 -12.28 -15.28 -14.85
N ALA A 232 -11.82 -16.35 -14.24
CA ALA A 232 -11.03 -17.39 -14.92
C ALA A 232 -11.81 -18.07 -16.07
N HIS A 233 -13.11 -18.28 -15.89
CA HIS A 233 -13.98 -18.79 -16.95
C HIS A 233 -14.07 -17.80 -18.12
N GLY A 234 -14.28 -16.52 -17.86
CA GLY A 234 -14.37 -15.47 -18.89
C GLY A 234 -13.10 -15.30 -19.73
N PHE A 235 -11.95 -15.66 -19.17
CA PHE A 235 -10.66 -15.68 -19.88
C PHE A 235 -10.25 -17.05 -20.43
N GLY A 236 -11.11 -18.07 -20.35
CA GLY A 236 -10.84 -19.40 -20.88
C GLY A 236 -9.76 -20.19 -20.12
N ILE A 237 -9.45 -19.79 -18.87
CA ILE A 237 -8.50 -20.52 -18.00
C ILE A 237 -9.13 -21.82 -17.52
N ILE A 238 -10.45 -21.83 -17.32
CA ILE A 238 -11.23 -23.02 -16.97
C ILE A 238 -12.32 -23.29 -17.99
N SER A 239 -12.69 -24.56 -18.16
CA SER A 239 -13.75 -24.99 -19.07
C SER A 239 -15.14 -24.74 -18.50
N ASP A 240 -16.17 -24.74 -19.37
CA ASP A 240 -17.59 -24.68 -19.00
C ASP A 240 -17.94 -25.77 -17.98
N GLN A 241 -17.47 -27.02 -18.19
CA GLN A 241 -17.75 -28.14 -17.30
C GLN A 241 -17.22 -27.93 -15.90
N LEU A 242 -15.99 -27.39 -15.76
CA LEU A 242 -15.44 -27.10 -14.44
C LEU A 242 -16.17 -25.93 -13.79
N TYR A 243 -16.48 -24.88 -14.55
CA TYR A 243 -17.25 -23.73 -14.08
C TYR A 243 -18.61 -24.15 -13.54
N GLU A 244 -19.40 -24.91 -14.30
CA GLU A 244 -20.71 -25.43 -13.89
C GLU A 244 -20.61 -26.36 -12.68
N THR A 245 -19.58 -27.22 -12.64
CA THR A 245 -19.30 -28.10 -11.49
C THR A 245 -19.07 -27.30 -10.21
N ILE A 246 -18.27 -26.22 -10.27
CA ILE A 246 -18.02 -25.34 -9.13
C ILE A 246 -19.33 -24.66 -8.71
N LEU A 247 -20.07 -24.06 -9.64
CA LEU A 247 -21.34 -23.41 -9.31
C LEU A 247 -22.34 -24.38 -8.65
N GLY A 248 -22.43 -25.62 -9.12
CA GLY A 248 -23.34 -26.63 -8.59
C GLY A 248 -22.96 -27.14 -7.21
N HIS A 249 -21.67 -27.41 -6.96
CA HIS A 249 -21.21 -28.01 -5.70
C HIS A 249 -20.80 -26.99 -4.63
N CYS A 250 -20.47 -25.75 -5.01
CA CYS A 250 -19.97 -24.72 -4.11
C CYS A 250 -21.02 -23.66 -3.74
N GLN A 251 -22.27 -23.82 -4.13
CA GLN A 251 -23.33 -22.89 -3.79
C GLN A 251 -23.42 -22.68 -2.27
N GLY A 252 -23.29 -21.43 -1.80
CA GLY A 252 -23.33 -21.08 -0.37
C GLY A 252 -22.08 -21.44 0.42
N GLN A 253 -21.09 -22.13 -0.18
CA GLN A 253 -19.82 -22.44 0.46
C GLN A 253 -18.89 -21.23 0.52
N ASP A 254 -17.98 -21.26 1.49
CA ASP A 254 -16.81 -20.40 1.48
C ASP A 254 -15.75 -21.03 0.54
N TYR A 255 -15.40 -20.35 -0.55
CA TYR A 255 -14.44 -20.88 -1.54
C TYR A 255 -13.02 -20.98 -0.98
N LYS A 256 -12.72 -20.25 0.09
CA LYS A 256 -11.43 -20.35 0.78
C LYS A 256 -11.37 -21.57 1.70
N ASN A 257 -12.50 -21.92 2.33
CA ASN A 257 -12.61 -23.02 3.30
C ASN A 257 -13.89 -23.84 3.04
N PRO A 258 -13.97 -24.56 1.90
CA PRO A 258 -15.17 -25.32 1.56
C PRO A 258 -15.34 -26.52 2.50
N THR A 259 -16.57 -26.76 2.97
CA THR A 259 -16.91 -27.91 3.80
C THR A 259 -17.37 -29.11 2.97
N SER A 260 -17.84 -28.90 1.73
CA SER A 260 -18.23 -29.96 0.79
C SER A 260 -17.00 -30.55 0.11
N VAL A 261 -16.84 -31.89 0.19
CA VAL A 261 -15.75 -32.63 -0.47
C VAL A 261 -15.76 -32.41 -1.99
N LEU A 262 -16.94 -32.37 -2.62
CA LEU A 262 -17.07 -32.16 -4.05
C LEU A 262 -16.68 -30.72 -4.43
N CYS A 263 -17.09 -29.75 -3.64
CA CYS A 263 -16.65 -28.36 -3.82
C CYS A 263 -15.12 -28.21 -3.65
N ALA A 264 -14.56 -28.79 -2.59
CA ALA A 264 -13.11 -28.75 -2.34
C ALA A 264 -12.32 -29.37 -3.51
N LYS A 265 -12.78 -30.48 -4.05
CA LYS A 265 -12.15 -31.13 -5.20
C LYS A 265 -12.21 -30.26 -6.46
N ALA A 266 -13.38 -29.67 -6.76
CA ALA A 266 -13.56 -28.79 -7.91
C ALA A 266 -12.69 -27.52 -7.79
N LEU A 267 -12.65 -26.89 -6.61
CA LEU A 267 -11.79 -25.76 -6.33
C LEU A 267 -10.30 -26.12 -6.38
N GLY A 268 -9.91 -27.32 -5.94
CA GLY A 268 -8.54 -27.81 -6.11
C GLY A 268 -8.11 -27.86 -7.55
N THR A 269 -8.96 -28.37 -8.46
CA THR A 269 -8.71 -28.37 -9.92
C THR A 269 -8.63 -26.93 -10.45
N PHE A 270 -9.55 -26.06 -10.04
CA PHE A 270 -9.55 -24.64 -10.39
C PHE A 270 -8.22 -23.96 -10.00
N HIS A 271 -7.77 -24.12 -8.74
CA HIS A 271 -6.52 -23.52 -8.28
C HIS A 271 -5.30 -24.05 -9.02
N SER A 272 -5.29 -25.34 -9.36
CA SER A 272 -4.22 -25.93 -10.18
C SER A 272 -4.13 -25.27 -11.56
N LEU A 273 -5.26 -25.10 -12.25
CA LEU A 273 -5.29 -24.43 -13.55
C LEU A 273 -4.94 -22.95 -13.45
N LEU A 274 -5.49 -22.24 -12.46
CA LEU A 274 -5.19 -20.83 -12.25
C LEU A 274 -3.71 -20.60 -11.91
N SER A 275 -3.06 -21.55 -11.26
CA SER A 275 -1.63 -21.47 -10.95
C SER A 275 -0.70 -21.54 -12.16
N GLU A 276 -1.20 -21.93 -13.34
CA GLU A 276 -0.39 -21.97 -14.57
C GLU A 276 -0.17 -20.59 -15.21
N VAL A 277 -0.97 -19.59 -14.83
CA VAL A 277 -0.83 -18.20 -15.30
C VAL A 277 -0.20 -17.30 -14.23
N MET A 278 0.27 -16.13 -14.64
CA MET A 278 0.72 -15.10 -13.71
C MET A 278 -0.50 -14.44 -13.03
N LEU A 279 -0.72 -14.74 -11.76
CA LEU A 279 -1.92 -14.29 -11.04
C LEU A 279 -2.12 -12.78 -11.06
N ALA A 280 -1.03 -12.03 -10.91
CA ALA A 280 -1.09 -10.57 -10.89
C ALA A 280 -1.41 -9.94 -12.27
N HIS A 281 -1.21 -10.68 -13.38
CA HIS A 281 -1.55 -10.23 -14.72
C HIS A 281 -1.59 -11.39 -15.71
N ILE A 282 -2.77 -11.93 -15.95
CA ILE A 282 -2.97 -13.22 -16.66
C ILE A 282 -2.45 -13.27 -18.10
N LEU A 283 -2.16 -12.14 -18.74
CA LEU A 283 -1.59 -12.09 -20.10
C LEU A 283 -0.06 -11.93 -20.10
N ARG A 284 0.59 -11.82 -18.94
CA ARG A 284 2.05 -11.80 -18.85
C ARG A 284 2.60 -13.19 -18.63
N GLU A 285 3.83 -13.39 -19.10
CA GLU A 285 4.56 -14.63 -18.81
C GLU A 285 4.70 -14.83 -17.29
N LYS A 286 4.53 -16.08 -16.87
CA LYS A 286 4.65 -16.45 -15.46
C LYS A 286 6.11 -16.35 -15.01
N CYS A 287 6.39 -15.33 -14.19
CA CYS A 287 7.69 -15.19 -13.57
C CYS A 287 7.79 -16.06 -12.32
N VAL A 288 8.80 -16.93 -12.28
CA VAL A 288 9.18 -17.62 -11.04
C VAL A 288 10.05 -16.66 -10.24
N PHE A 289 9.52 -16.11 -9.17
CA PHE A 289 10.20 -15.21 -8.27
C PHE A 289 10.01 -15.71 -6.84
N SER A 290 11.12 -15.99 -6.15
CA SER A 290 11.10 -16.27 -4.71
C SER A 290 11.46 -15.00 -3.97
N SER A 291 10.60 -14.56 -3.04
CA SER A 291 10.90 -13.44 -2.16
C SER A 291 12.16 -13.72 -1.36
N ALA A 292 12.95 -12.68 -1.10
CA ALA A 292 14.06 -12.75 -0.15
C ALA A 292 13.50 -12.97 1.27
N GLY A 293 14.21 -13.75 2.09
CA GLY A 293 13.88 -13.91 3.51
C GLY A 293 14.11 -15.32 4.05
N PRO A 294 14.25 -15.47 5.37
CA PRO A 294 14.58 -16.74 6.01
C PRO A 294 13.50 -17.84 5.86
N HIS A 295 12.27 -17.50 5.44
CA HIS A 295 11.15 -18.44 5.26
C HIS A 295 10.84 -18.76 3.80
N ALA A 296 11.66 -18.32 2.84
CA ALA A 296 11.46 -18.58 1.41
C ALA A 296 11.48 -20.07 1.04
N GLU A 297 11.95 -20.96 1.94
CA GLU A 297 12.07 -22.41 1.71
C GLU A 297 10.82 -23.22 2.13
N THR A 298 9.82 -22.63 2.82
CA THR A 298 8.69 -23.37 3.39
C THR A 298 7.36 -23.20 2.64
N GLY A 299 7.35 -22.55 1.48
CA GLY A 299 6.17 -22.49 0.63
C GLY A 299 5.89 -23.85 0.01
N ASP A 300 4.86 -24.56 0.51
CA ASP A 300 4.28 -25.78 -0.07
C ASP A 300 3.81 -25.54 -1.52
N SER A 301 4.74 -25.64 -2.45
CA SER A 301 4.47 -25.95 -3.85
C SER A 301 5.06 -27.32 -4.13
N ALA A 302 4.27 -28.34 -3.78
CA ALA A 302 4.51 -29.69 -4.24
C ALA A 302 4.49 -29.72 -5.76
N GLY A 303 5.65 -29.85 -6.38
CA GLY A 303 5.77 -30.21 -7.78
C GLY A 303 6.68 -29.30 -8.60
N ALA A 304 7.97 -29.45 -8.46
CA ALA A 304 8.97 -29.50 -9.54
C ALA A 304 10.38 -29.35 -8.94
N GLY A 305 10.92 -30.45 -8.46
CA GLY A 305 12.35 -30.55 -8.16
C GLY A 305 13.19 -30.29 -9.41
N ARG A 306 13.61 -29.04 -9.58
CA ARG A 306 14.80 -28.72 -10.36
C ARG A 306 15.84 -28.18 -9.37
N LYS A 307 16.81 -29.03 -9.03
CA LYS A 307 18.09 -28.58 -8.48
C LYS A 307 18.68 -27.58 -9.48
N ILE A 308 18.52 -26.29 -9.19
CA ILE A 308 19.29 -25.26 -9.88
C ILE A 308 20.67 -25.27 -9.25
N LEU A 309 21.66 -25.61 -10.06
CA LEU A 309 23.05 -25.64 -9.72
C LEU A 309 23.51 -24.29 -9.18
N SER A 310 24.00 -24.29 -7.96
CA SER A 310 24.68 -23.20 -7.28
C SER A 310 26.08 -23.02 -7.87
N GLU A 311 26.21 -22.38 -9.02
CA GLU A 311 27.56 -22.23 -9.64
C GLU A 311 27.93 -20.83 -10.11
N GLU A 312 27.25 -19.74 -9.71
CA GLU A 312 27.73 -18.39 -10.04
C GLU A 312 27.75 -17.36 -8.88
N ALA A 313 27.76 -17.80 -7.64
CA ALA A 313 27.93 -16.90 -6.50
C ALA A 313 29.42 -16.64 -6.13
N ALA A 314 30.37 -17.15 -6.91
CA ALA A 314 31.80 -17.02 -6.63
C ALA A 314 32.36 -15.76 -7.33
N GLY A 315 32.24 -14.59 -6.69
CA GLY A 315 32.90 -13.38 -7.17
C GLY A 315 32.45 -12.06 -6.55
N ILE A 316 31.29 -12.01 -5.92
CA ILE A 316 30.79 -10.77 -5.31
C ILE A 316 31.22 -10.74 -3.85
N LYS A 317 32.05 -9.79 -3.44
CA LYS A 317 32.20 -9.43 -2.02
C LYS A 317 30.90 -8.83 -1.55
N MET A 318 29.96 -9.68 -1.18
CA MET A 318 28.68 -9.27 -0.60
C MET A 318 28.93 -8.72 0.80
N GLY A 319 28.40 -7.53 1.07
CA GLY A 319 28.38 -6.95 2.41
C GLY A 319 27.71 -7.90 3.41
N SER A 320 28.06 -7.79 4.67
CA SER A 320 27.61 -8.69 5.76
C SER A 320 26.09 -8.76 5.96
N ARG A 321 25.31 -7.89 5.31
CA ARG A 321 23.84 -7.77 5.45
C ARG A 321 23.03 -8.66 4.49
N LEU A 322 23.64 -9.15 3.42
CA LEU A 322 22.92 -9.96 2.42
C LEU A 322 22.89 -11.44 2.85
N LYS A 323 21.89 -11.81 3.64
CA LYS A 323 21.75 -13.18 4.19
C LYS A 323 20.92 -14.10 3.27
N HIS A 324 19.87 -13.54 2.66
CA HIS A 324 18.87 -14.30 1.91
C HIS A 324 18.53 -13.59 0.57
N PRO A 325 19.50 -13.46 -0.38
CA PRO A 325 19.22 -12.79 -1.64
C PRO A 325 18.14 -13.54 -2.44
N PRO A 326 17.23 -12.82 -3.11
CA PRO A 326 16.20 -13.44 -3.92
C PRO A 326 16.80 -14.19 -5.10
N VAL A 327 16.10 -15.21 -5.59
CA VAL A 327 16.46 -15.90 -6.83
C VAL A 327 16.31 -14.92 -8.00
N ARG A 328 17.32 -14.86 -8.86
CA ARG A 328 17.33 -13.98 -10.03
C ARG A 328 16.25 -14.41 -11.04
N PRO A 329 15.26 -13.56 -11.35
CA PRO A 329 14.28 -13.85 -12.38
C PRO A 329 14.87 -13.64 -13.80
N PRO A 330 14.22 -14.10 -14.86
CA PRO A 330 14.52 -13.69 -16.22
C PRO A 330 14.42 -12.16 -16.40
N LEU A 331 15.21 -11.60 -17.31
CA LEU A 331 15.30 -10.14 -17.48
C LEU A 331 13.99 -9.50 -18.00
N ASP A 332 13.23 -10.24 -18.78
CA ASP A 332 11.91 -9.87 -19.32
C ASP A 332 10.77 -10.04 -18.32
N CYS A 333 11.06 -10.59 -17.14
CA CYS A 333 10.11 -10.70 -16.05
C CYS A 333 9.83 -9.29 -15.46
N ILE A 334 8.56 -8.93 -15.31
CA ILE A 334 8.19 -7.65 -14.70
C ILE A 334 8.76 -7.50 -13.28
N ASN A 335 8.88 -8.61 -12.55
CA ASN A 335 9.43 -8.62 -11.20
C ASN A 335 10.97 -8.45 -11.14
N TYR A 336 11.65 -8.22 -12.29
CA TYR A 336 13.10 -7.99 -12.27
C TYR A 336 13.46 -6.72 -11.50
N ALA A 337 12.62 -5.69 -11.57
CA ALA A 337 12.79 -4.48 -10.77
C ALA A 337 12.68 -4.76 -9.25
N HIS A 338 11.80 -5.67 -8.84
CA HIS A 338 11.69 -6.12 -7.44
C HIS A 338 12.96 -6.84 -6.99
N TYR A 339 13.58 -7.65 -7.85
CA TYR A 339 14.86 -8.26 -7.59
C TYR A 339 15.97 -7.23 -7.39
N LEU A 340 16.02 -6.19 -8.23
CA LEU A 340 17.02 -5.11 -8.12
C LEU A 340 16.85 -4.30 -6.83
N SER A 341 15.63 -4.09 -6.36
CA SER A 341 15.36 -3.30 -5.15
C SER A 341 16.00 -3.90 -3.90
N TYR A 342 16.10 -5.22 -3.82
CA TYR A 342 16.78 -5.89 -2.70
C TYR A 342 18.24 -5.43 -2.56
N PHE A 343 18.98 -5.40 -3.65
CA PHE A 343 20.39 -4.99 -3.62
C PHE A 343 20.53 -3.49 -3.37
N TRP A 344 19.62 -2.70 -3.93
CA TRP A 344 19.62 -1.25 -3.76
C TRP A 344 19.32 -0.84 -2.31
N ALA A 345 18.31 -1.40 -1.69
CA ALA A 345 17.88 -1.04 -0.34
C ALA A 345 18.86 -1.55 0.75
N ASN A 346 19.59 -2.63 0.48
CA ASN A 346 20.60 -3.18 1.39
C ASN A 346 22.00 -2.57 1.19
N ASP A 347 22.22 -1.74 0.16
CA ASP A 347 23.49 -1.02 -0.02
C ASP A 347 23.66 0.05 1.07
N GLU A 348 24.82 0.09 1.72
CA GLU A 348 25.11 1.03 2.81
C GLU A 348 24.95 2.48 2.38
N ARG A 349 25.39 2.82 1.15
CA ARG A 349 25.24 4.19 0.59
C ARG A 349 23.76 4.58 0.48
N THR A 350 22.89 3.64 0.15
CA THR A 350 21.44 3.87 0.07
C THR A 350 20.87 4.10 1.46
N ARG A 351 21.20 3.26 2.42
CA ARG A 351 20.75 3.41 3.81
C ARG A 351 21.21 4.74 4.39
N ASP A 352 22.47 5.11 4.17
CA ASP A 352 23.01 6.41 4.59
C ASP A 352 22.30 7.56 3.90
N ALA A 353 22.09 7.49 2.58
CA ALA A 353 21.38 8.54 1.84
C ALA A 353 19.96 8.74 2.35
N LEU A 354 19.24 7.67 2.65
CA LEU A 354 17.88 7.68 3.20
C LEU A 354 17.82 8.01 4.69
N GLY A 355 18.94 8.00 5.42
CA GLY A 355 18.95 8.22 6.88
C GLY A 355 18.37 7.05 7.67
N VAL A 356 18.50 5.84 7.16
CA VAL A 356 18.11 4.63 7.89
C VAL A 356 18.97 4.48 9.13
N ARG A 357 18.34 4.25 10.30
CA ARG A 357 19.05 4.10 11.55
C ARG A 357 19.81 2.77 11.62
N ASP A 358 21.08 2.85 11.99
CA ASP A 358 21.92 1.67 12.16
C ASP A 358 21.37 0.73 13.24
N GLY A 359 21.49 -0.58 12.97
CA GLY A 359 21.10 -1.63 13.91
C GLY A 359 19.59 -1.83 14.09
N THR A 360 18.73 -1.14 13.32
CA THR A 360 17.26 -1.28 13.43
C THR A 360 16.70 -2.36 12.51
N VAL A 361 17.11 -2.37 11.24
CA VAL A 361 16.74 -3.36 10.22
C VAL A 361 18.01 -3.96 9.66
N ASP A 362 18.27 -5.23 9.97
CA ASP A 362 19.49 -5.91 9.57
C ASP A 362 19.49 -6.17 8.05
N GLU A 363 18.45 -6.81 7.55
CA GLU A 363 18.25 -7.08 6.12
C GLU A 363 16.90 -6.55 5.66
N TRP A 364 16.91 -5.71 4.63
CA TRP A 364 15.69 -5.23 4.02
C TRP A 364 15.16 -6.26 3.02
N VAL A 365 13.89 -6.56 3.10
CA VAL A 365 13.14 -7.37 2.15
C VAL A 365 11.89 -6.62 1.71
N ARG A 366 11.46 -6.83 0.47
CA ARG A 366 10.27 -6.15 -0.06
C ARG A 366 8.99 -6.56 0.68
N CYS A 367 8.83 -7.84 0.98
CA CYS A 367 7.72 -8.37 1.77
C CYS A 367 8.26 -9.36 2.79
N GLN A 368 7.80 -9.25 4.03
CA GLN A 368 8.10 -10.20 5.10
C GLN A 368 7.09 -11.36 5.04
N ASP A 369 7.44 -12.42 4.36
CA ASP A 369 6.61 -13.62 4.26
C ASP A 369 6.79 -14.50 5.50
N GLY A 370 5.96 -14.25 6.52
CA GLY A 370 6.02 -14.96 7.80
C GLY A 370 7.07 -14.41 8.78
N GLY A 371 6.96 -14.77 10.04
CA GLY A 371 7.92 -14.39 11.10
C GLY A 371 7.56 -13.13 11.88
N VAL A 372 6.72 -12.25 11.36
CA VAL A 372 6.15 -11.12 12.10
C VAL A 372 4.67 -11.39 12.39
N PRO A 373 4.25 -11.40 13.67
CA PRO A 373 2.84 -11.65 14.01
C PRO A 373 1.92 -10.57 13.45
N TYR A 374 0.85 -10.99 12.77
CA TYR A 374 -0.15 -10.07 12.25
C TYR A 374 -1.57 -10.59 12.46
N THR A 375 -2.42 -9.77 13.09
CA THR A 375 -3.81 -10.11 13.37
C THR A 375 -4.72 -9.53 12.29
N ARG A 376 -5.47 -10.41 11.60
CA ARG A 376 -6.49 -10.01 10.63
C ARG A 376 -7.81 -9.81 11.35
N ASP A 377 -7.99 -8.64 11.98
CA ASP A 377 -9.10 -8.28 12.86
C ASP A 377 -10.18 -7.39 12.21
N ILE A 378 -10.02 -7.03 10.95
CA ILE A 378 -11.07 -6.46 10.10
C ILE A 378 -11.67 -7.57 9.24
N ALA A 379 -12.78 -8.16 9.67
CA ALA A 379 -13.44 -9.22 8.90
C ALA A 379 -13.91 -8.74 7.52
N SER A 380 -14.41 -7.49 7.43
CA SER A 380 -14.87 -6.86 6.19
C SER A 380 -14.68 -5.35 6.24
N SER A 381 -14.13 -4.78 5.17
CA SER A 381 -13.98 -3.33 5.00
C SER A 381 -15.23 -2.66 4.39
N ILE A 382 -16.20 -3.39 3.89
CA ILE A 382 -17.37 -2.85 3.15
C ILE A 382 -18.17 -1.84 3.95
N LYS A 383 -18.34 -2.08 5.27
CA LYS A 383 -19.01 -1.13 6.15
C LYS A 383 -18.31 0.23 6.23
N TYR A 384 -17.00 0.25 6.18
CA TYR A 384 -16.22 1.49 6.22
C TYR A 384 -16.34 2.27 4.91
N HIS A 385 -16.29 1.57 3.76
CA HIS A 385 -16.57 2.19 2.46
C HIS A 385 -17.95 2.88 2.45
N ARG A 386 -18.98 2.19 2.97
CA ARG A 386 -20.33 2.75 3.09
C ARG A 386 -20.36 3.99 3.98
N ASN A 387 -19.81 3.90 5.19
CA ASN A 387 -19.85 4.98 6.18
C ASN A 387 -19.12 6.23 5.69
N VAL A 388 -17.89 6.08 5.21
CA VAL A 388 -17.08 7.21 4.75
C VAL A 388 -17.75 7.93 3.59
N THR A 389 -18.28 7.19 2.60
CA THR A 389 -18.94 7.83 1.44
C THR A 389 -20.33 8.39 1.78
N ALA A 390 -21.07 7.79 2.73
CA ALA A 390 -22.32 8.34 3.24
C ALA A 390 -22.10 9.68 3.98
N ASN A 391 -20.93 9.88 4.61
CA ASN A 391 -20.53 11.14 5.23
C ASN A 391 -20.01 12.18 4.21
N GLY A 392 -20.17 11.93 2.91
CA GLY A 392 -19.86 12.88 1.84
C GLY A 392 -18.43 12.86 1.34
N TYR A 393 -17.55 12.02 1.87
CA TYR A 393 -16.17 11.87 1.38
C TYR A 393 -16.14 11.18 0.02
N ARG A 394 -15.24 11.62 -0.83
CA ARG A 394 -15.07 11.05 -2.18
C ARG A 394 -14.34 9.72 -2.13
N ALA A 395 -14.69 8.80 -3.03
CA ALA A 395 -14.00 7.55 -3.19
C ALA A 395 -13.71 7.23 -4.66
N LEU A 396 -12.49 6.80 -4.96
CA LEU A 396 -12.14 6.15 -6.22
C LEU A 396 -11.79 4.70 -5.91
N VAL A 397 -12.55 3.78 -6.48
CA VAL A 397 -12.25 2.34 -6.47
C VAL A 397 -11.91 1.96 -7.91
N TYR A 398 -10.71 1.43 -8.13
CA TYR A 398 -10.31 1.03 -9.46
C TYR A 398 -9.74 -0.39 -9.50
N SER A 399 -9.80 -1.03 -10.65
CA SER A 399 -9.25 -2.38 -10.85
C SER A 399 -8.62 -2.51 -12.23
N GLY A 400 -7.42 -3.07 -12.29
CA GLY A 400 -6.88 -3.62 -13.52
C GLY A 400 -7.76 -4.79 -13.99
N ASP A 401 -8.08 -4.82 -15.28
CA ASP A 401 -9.04 -5.79 -15.83
C ASP A 401 -8.42 -7.18 -16.10
N HIS A 402 -7.09 -7.33 -15.94
CA HIS A 402 -6.35 -8.57 -16.11
C HIS A 402 -5.82 -9.17 -14.80
N ASP A 403 -6.27 -8.63 -13.65
CA ASP A 403 -5.93 -9.13 -12.32
C ASP A 403 -6.78 -10.33 -11.91
N SER A 404 -6.13 -11.46 -11.59
CA SER A 404 -6.79 -12.64 -11.01
C SER A 404 -6.61 -12.78 -9.51
N VAL A 405 -5.81 -11.92 -8.87
CA VAL A 405 -5.63 -11.91 -7.41
C VAL A 405 -6.88 -11.30 -6.75
N VAL A 406 -7.29 -10.11 -7.21
CA VAL A 406 -8.54 -9.42 -6.81
C VAL A 406 -9.28 -8.97 -8.06
N PRO A 407 -10.03 -9.85 -8.72
CA PRO A 407 -10.67 -9.55 -9.99
C PRO A 407 -11.65 -8.39 -9.92
N HIS A 408 -11.66 -7.57 -10.99
CA HIS A 408 -12.60 -6.44 -11.12
C HIS A 408 -14.07 -6.84 -10.96
N LEU A 409 -14.43 -8.10 -11.27
CA LEU A 409 -15.79 -8.62 -11.10
C LEU A 409 -16.23 -8.61 -9.63
N GLY A 410 -15.35 -9.03 -8.71
CA GLY A 410 -15.58 -8.98 -7.27
C GLY A 410 -15.69 -7.54 -6.79
N THR A 411 -14.76 -6.69 -7.24
CA THR A 411 -14.75 -5.26 -6.89
C THR A 411 -16.04 -4.57 -7.34
N GLN A 412 -16.48 -4.77 -8.58
CA GLN A 412 -17.75 -4.23 -9.08
C GLN A 412 -18.96 -4.75 -8.27
N ALA A 413 -18.94 -6.03 -7.91
CA ALA A 413 -20.05 -6.65 -7.17
C ALA A 413 -20.20 -6.05 -5.77
N TRP A 414 -19.11 -5.89 -5.00
CA TRP A 414 -19.20 -5.31 -3.67
C TRP A 414 -19.52 -3.80 -3.72
N VAL A 415 -18.99 -3.05 -4.71
CA VAL A 415 -19.36 -1.63 -4.89
C VAL A 415 -20.88 -1.49 -5.12
N ARG A 416 -21.45 -2.34 -5.97
CA ARG A 416 -22.92 -2.38 -6.17
C ARG A 416 -23.70 -2.75 -4.92
N SER A 417 -23.15 -3.65 -4.08
CA SER A 417 -23.79 -4.10 -2.84
C SER A 417 -23.95 -2.99 -1.79
N LEU A 418 -23.24 -1.86 -1.93
CA LEU A 418 -23.42 -0.68 -1.10
C LEU A 418 -24.82 -0.06 -1.28
N GLY A 419 -25.48 -0.30 -2.41
CA GLY A 419 -26.89 0.09 -2.63
C GLY A 419 -27.12 1.58 -2.91
N PHE A 420 -26.09 2.33 -3.28
CA PHE A 420 -26.24 3.74 -3.67
C PHE A 420 -26.74 3.87 -5.11
N PRO A 421 -27.62 4.85 -5.42
CA PRO A 421 -28.08 5.11 -6.77
C PRO A 421 -26.92 5.44 -7.73
N VAL A 422 -27.02 4.97 -8.96
CA VAL A 422 -26.12 5.35 -10.04
C VAL A 422 -26.39 6.79 -10.45
N ALA A 423 -25.36 7.63 -10.40
CA ALA A 423 -25.41 9.03 -10.81
C ALA A 423 -24.97 9.22 -12.28
N ARG A 424 -24.05 8.40 -12.76
CA ARG A 424 -23.64 8.32 -14.18
C ARG A 424 -23.42 6.86 -14.52
N ASP A 425 -24.14 6.41 -15.57
CA ASP A 425 -24.11 5.02 -16.01
C ASP A 425 -22.74 4.54 -16.48
N TRP A 426 -22.62 3.21 -16.57
CA TRP A 426 -21.45 2.54 -17.10
C TRP A 426 -21.07 3.05 -18.50
N ARG A 427 -19.85 3.56 -18.65
CA ARG A 427 -19.35 4.13 -19.89
C ARG A 427 -17.85 3.96 -20.01
N ALA A 428 -17.32 4.00 -21.22
CA ALA A 428 -15.89 4.07 -21.46
C ALA A 428 -15.35 5.42 -20.98
N TRP A 429 -14.15 5.41 -20.38
CA TRP A 429 -13.31 6.58 -20.22
C TRP A 429 -12.12 6.48 -21.18
N HIS A 430 -11.61 7.62 -21.63
CA HIS A 430 -10.70 7.67 -22.77
C HIS A 430 -9.38 8.36 -22.44
N LEU A 431 -8.32 7.86 -23.09
CA LEU A 431 -7.00 8.46 -23.13
C LEU A 431 -6.52 8.43 -24.58
N HIS A 432 -6.03 9.56 -25.13
CA HIS A 432 -5.57 9.69 -26.53
C HIS A 432 -6.61 9.18 -27.56
N GLY A 433 -7.89 9.43 -27.30
CA GLY A 433 -8.98 9.00 -28.20
C GLY A 433 -9.27 7.51 -28.16
N GLN A 434 -8.61 6.73 -27.31
CA GLN A 434 -8.84 5.29 -27.13
C GLN A 434 -9.50 5.00 -25.80
N SER A 435 -10.29 3.92 -25.70
CA SER A 435 -10.80 3.44 -24.43
C SER A 435 -9.66 3.03 -23.52
N ALA A 436 -9.56 3.67 -22.35
CA ALA A 436 -8.60 3.37 -21.32
C ALA A 436 -9.17 2.48 -20.20
N GLY A 437 -10.48 2.24 -20.24
CA GLY A 437 -11.25 1.42 -19.32
C GLY A 437 -12.71 1.84 -19.31
N PHE A 438 -13.44 1.38 -18.31
CA PHE A 438 -14.86 1.70 -18.10
C PHE A 438 -15.07 2.25 -16.71
N THR A 439 -16.13 3.04 -16.52
CA THR A 439 -16.39 3.70 -15.24
C THR A 439 -17.89 3.87 -14.99
N VAL A 440 -18.25 3.90 -13.71
CA VAL A 440 -19.58 4.23 -13.20
C VAL A 440 -19.42 5.14 -11.99
N ALA A 441 -20.29 6.13 -11.83
CA ALA A 441 -20.31 7.00 -10.66
C ALA A 441 -21.63 6.85 -9.89
N TYR A 442 -21.55 6.89 -8.56
CA TYR A 442 -22.66 6.75 -7.63
C TYR A 442 -22.96 8.07 -6.91
N SER A 443 -24.18 8.20 -6.41
CA SER A 443 -24.69 9.42 -5.75
C SER A 443 -23.97 9.77 -4.44
N ASN A 444 -23.25 8.82 -3.85
CA ASN A 444 -22.44 8.99 -2.63
C ASN A 444 -20.99 9.41 -2.91
N ASN A 445 -20.71 10.08 -4.03
CA ASN A 445 -19.38 10.51 -4.45
C ASN A 445 -18.37 9.37 -4.68
N MET A 446 -18.84 8.13 -4.86
CA MET A 446 -18.00 7.00 -5.22
C MET A 446 -17.93 6.84 -6.74
N THR A 447 -16.74 6.65 -7.26
CA THR A 447 -16.46 6.28 -8.65
C THR A 447 -15.79 4.90 -8.65
N PHE A 448 -16.34 3.98 -9.45
CA PHE A 448 -15.66 2.73 -9.79
C PHE A 448 -15.11 2.83 -11.22
N ALA A 449 -13.89 2.36 -11.44
CA ALA A 449 -13.27 2.34 -12.76
C ALA A 449 -12.48 1.05 -12.99
N THR A 450 -12.51 0.52 -14.23
CA THR A 450 -11.52 -0.44 -14.68
C THR A 450 -10.39 0.27 -15.40
N VAL A 451 -9.20 -0.31 -15.34
CA VAL A 451 -8.02 0.12 -16.12
C VAL A 451 -7.73 -0.97 -17.14
N LYS A 452 -7.92 -0.65 -18.42
CA LYS A 452 -7.71 -1.59 -19.52
C LYS A 452 -6.24 -1.98 -19.62
N GLY A 453 -5.97 -3.30 -19.61
CA GLY A 453 -4.61 -3.85 -19.64
C GLY A 453 -3.89 -3.82 -18.29
N GLY A 454 -4.53 -3.32 -17.22
CA GLY A 454 -3.95 -3.29 -15.90
C GLY A 454 -3.99 -4.65 -15.20
N GLY A 455 -2.95 -4.96 -14.44
CA GLY A 455 -2.89 -6.11 -13.54
C GLY A 455 -3.22 -5.73 -12.10
N HIS A 456 -2.70 -6.49 -11.13
CA HIS A 456 -2.98 -6.36 -9.69
C HIS A 456 -2.56 -5.01 -9.11
N THR A 457 -1.32 -4.60 -9.38
CA THR A 457 -0.82 -3.25 -9.12
C THR A 457 -0.97 -2.43 -10.40
N ALA A 458 -2.22 -2.02 -10.73
CA ALA A 458 -2.52 -1.44 -12.04
C ALA A 458 -1.56 -0.33 -12.50
N PRO A 459 -1.05 0.58 -11.63
CA PRO A 459 -0.08 1.61 -12.02
C PRO A 459 1.29 1.05 -12.49
N GLU A 460 1.70 -0.11 -12.01
CA GLU A 460 2.93 -0.77 -12.46
C GLU A 460 2.82 -1.27 -13.91
N TYR A 461 1.63 -1.76 -14.29
CA TYR A 461 1.37 -2.32 -15.61
C TYR A 461 0.94 -1.27 -16.63
N GLU A 462 0.11 -0.32 -16.24
CA GLU A 462 -0.49 0.71 -17.08
C GLU A 462 -0.29 2.12 -16.47
N PRO A 463 0.96 2.58 -16.32
CA PRO A 463 1.29 3.80 -15.58
C PRO A 463 0.65 5.05 -16.18
N GLU A 464 0.60 5.18 -17.51
CA GLU A 464 0.02 6.34 -18.18
C GLU A 464 -1.50 6.43 -17.97
N ARG A 465 -2.22 5.31 -18.08
CA ARG A 465 -3.66 5.26 -17.82
C ARG A 465 -3.97 5.56 -16.36
N CYS A 466 -3.25 4.96 -15.44
CA CYS A 466 -3.45 5.20 -14.02
C CYS A 466 -3.13 6.64 -13.62
N PHE A 467 -2.07 7.24 -14.17
CA PHE A 467 -1.78 8.66 -13.97
C PHE A 467 -2.90 9.55 -14.50
N ALA A 468 -3.41 9.29 -15.71
CA ALA A 468 -4.51 10.07 -16.29
C ALA A 468 -5.81 9.94 -15.47
N MET A 469 -6.12 8.71 -14.99
CA MET A 469 -7.26 8.45 -14.09
C MET A 469 -7.13 9.23 -12.79
N PHE A 470 -6.00 9.10 -12.11
CA PHE A 470 -5.73 9.79 -10.85
C PHE A 470 -5.77 11.32 -11.02
N SER A 471 -5.06 11.85 -12.02
CA SER A 471 -4.97 13.31 -12.28
C SER A 471 -6.34 13.95 -12.51
N ARG A 472 -7.26 13.26 -13.21
CA ARG A 472 -8.64 13.73 -13.39
C ARG A 472 -9.44 13.64 -12.11
N TRP A 473 -9.39 12.48 -11.46
CA TRP A 473 -10.20 12.27 -10.27
C TRP A 473 -9.80 13.19 -9.12
N ILE A 474 -8.50 13.40 -8.88
CA ILE A 474 -8.03 14.18 -7.73
C ILE A 474 -8.50 15.64 -7.79
N VAL A 475 -8.61 16.23 -9.00
CA VAL A 475 -9.11 17.59 -9.23
C VAL A 475 -10.61 17.62 -9.57
N ASN A 476 -11.35 16.55 -9.28
CA ASN A 476 -12.79 16.43 -9.50
C ASN A 476 -13.26 16.54 -10.97
N GLN A 477 -12.40 16.19 -11.91
CA GLN A 477 -12.79 16.02 -13.30
C GLN A 477 -13.36 14.62 -13.54
N PRO A 478 -14.36 14.47 -14.43
CA PRO A 478 -14.92 13.16 -14.76
C PRO A 478 -13.94 12.29 -15.54
N LEU A 479 -14.03 10.99 -15.29
CA LEU A 479 -13.41 9.97 -16.13
C LEU A 479 -14.25 9.75 -17.39
#